data_8ce36445c074a83fff09781a4dce296e
#
_entry.id   8ce36445c074a83fff09781a4dce296e
#
_cell.length_a   1.000
_cell.length_b   1.000
_cell.length_c   1.000
_cell.angle_alpha   90.00
_cell.angle_beta   90.00
_cell.angle_gamma   90.00
#
_symmetry.space_group_name_H-M   'P 1'
#
loop_
_entity.id
_entity.type
_entity.pdbx_description
1 polymer ?
#
loop_
_entity_poly.entity_id
_entity_poly.type
_entity_poly.pdbx_seq_one_letter_code
_entity_poly.pdbx_strand_id
1 'polypeptide(L)'
;MGCSSSKELNRLRKENEKERKDIANAEEIVSIKNNQKRVSVYQAVVFTENLLINSNLLLFTSYVNTTSEFNSLLENGEPKLEKGTYKSSNHSIAVGYRKGYKLEFVNQDKFCIFLNGNLDAFIIIDGHGFFGNKLAQICQDILLEFVLNISNTQEYFSQFYEKEFTNIFEDINKRINNKEENLYGNYDPYLSGVAVTISVRISDCIYTANVGNVLGIIFCNDKLMPSKYNITELTFNDSNFSEDLVNNFDEPITEPKINEMSVEYLIKPEKINTEIRRIYEYGGEIRKLLGEEKSRIFVKGKYFPGLINTRSLGDHIGKGIGILCKPHVTKFRLNKSQKYYLLMCSDGISNVCNITKLVNLVQRNEQLLLESVTSILGESKSMYRAHSYTPDMTILIKELKMEDF
;
A
#
# COMPACT_ATOMS: atom_id res chain seq x y z
N MET A 1 16.05 26.10 32.27
CA MET A 1 15.10 26.29 31.14
C MET A 1 14.53 24.96 30.69
N GLY A 2 13.85 24.19 31.55
CA GLY A 2 13.41 22.82 31.24
C GLY A 2 11.95 22.53 31.65
N CYS A 3 11.16 23.54 32.00
CA CYS A 3 9.82 23.31 32.59
C CYS A 3 8.64 23.71 31.68
N SER A 4 8.88 24.32 30.53
CA SER A 4 7.83 24.71 29.57
C SER A 4 7.44 23.58 28.61
N SER A 5 8.37 22.74 28.20
CA SER A 5 8.12 21.67 27.23
C SER A 5 7.25 20.53 27.77
N SER A 6 7.35 20.21 29.07
CA SER A 6 6.54 19.12 29.64
C SER A 6 5.06 19.50 29.86
N LYS A 7 4.77 20.79 30.06
CA LYS A 7 3.38 21.28 30.16
C LYS A 7 2.70 21.34 28.80
N GLU A 8 3.43 21.67 27.77
CA GLU A 8 2.94 21.74 26.40
C GLU A 8 2.69 20.33 25.83
N LEU A 9 3.59 19.38 26.11
CA LEU A 9 3.38 17.95 25.76
C LEU A 9 2.16 17.36 26.50
N ASN A 10 1.95 17.69 27.75
CA ASN A 10 0.79 17.24 28.52
C ASN A 10 -0.52 17.88 28.03
N ARG A 11 -0.46 19.09 27.51
CA ARG A 11 -1.61 19.76 26.89
C ARG A 11 -1.98 19.07 25.58
N LEU A 12 -1.02 18.83 24.70
CA LEU A 12 -1.21 18.11 23.44
C LEU A 12 -1.70 16.66 23.64
N ARG A 13 -1.22 15.98 24.70
CA ARG A 13 -1.74 14.65 25.07
C ARG A 13 -3.21 14.69 25.48
N LYS A 14 -3.62 15.68 26.26
CA LYS A 14 -5.02 15.84 26.68
C LYS A 14 -5.93 16.24 25.51
N GLU A 15 -5.44 17.06 24.60
CA GLU A 15 -6.15 17.43 23.37
C GLU A 15 -6.33 16.20 22.47
N ASN A 16 -5.31 15.40 22.26
CA ASN A 16 -5.37 14.12 21.51
C ASN A 16 -6.29 13.07 22.18
N GLU A 17 -6.28 12.97 23.52
CA GLU A 17 -7.22 12.08 24.23
C GLU A 17 -8.68 12.55 24.12
N LYS A 18 -8.89 13.85 24.07
CA LYS A 18 -10.23 14.44 23.87
C LYS A 18 -10.72 14.16 22.43
N GLU A 19 -9.86 14.42 21.43
CA GLU A 19 -10.17 14.11 20.03
C GLU A 19 -10.47 12.63 19.81
N ARG A 20 -9.72 11.71 20.45
CA ARG A 20 -10.00 10.26 20.40
C ARG A 20 -11.35 9.88 21.00
N LYS A 21 -11.76 10.56 22.09
CA LYS A 21 -13.09 10.37 22.68
C LYS A 21 -14.21 10.93 21.81
N ASP A 22 -13.95 12.06 21.15
CA ASP A 22 -14.91 12.68 20.24
C ASP A 22 -15.06 11.84 18.95
N ILE A 23 -13.98 11.19 18.47
CA ILE A 23 -14.02 10.21 17.38
C ILE A 23 -14.82 8.96 17.78
N ALA A 24 -14.56 8.39 18.97
CA ALA A 24 -15.29 7.23 19.45
C ALA A 24 -16.80 7.52 19.65
N ASN A 25 -17.16 8.71 20.13
CA ASN A 25 -18.54 9.14 20.27
C ASN A 25 -19.22 9.40 18.90
N ALA A 26 -18.47 9.87 17.91
CA ALA A 26 -18.97 10.03 16.55
C ALA A 26 -19.23 8.68 15.87
N GLU A 27 -18.41 7.67 16.13
CA GLU A 27 -18.61 6.29 15.68
C GLU A 27 -19.90 5.68 16.25
N GLU A 28 -20.21 5.95 17.51
CA GLU A 28 -21.43 5.50 18.17
C GLU A 28 -22.69 6.19 17.59
N ILE A 29 -22.61 7.48 17.27
CA ILE A 29 -23.71 8.26 16.67
C ILE A 29 -23.98 7.82 15.22
N VAL A 30 -22.93 7.47 14.45
CA VAL A 30 -23.07 6.98 13.07
C VAL A 30 -23.70 5.58 13.05
N SER A 31 -23.36 4.72 14.02
CA SER A 31 -23.97 3.39 14.14
C SER A 31 -25.48 3.44 14.44
N ILE A 32 -25.95 4.45 15.16
CA ILE A 32 -27.35 4.64 15.53
C ILE A 32 -28.19 5.22 14.37
N LYS A 33 -27.61 6.06 13.51
CA LYS A 33 -28.32 6.66 12.36
C LYS A 33 -28.49 5.75 11.14
N ASN A 34 -27.68 4.70 11.00
CA ASN A 34 -27.67 3.82 9.83
C ASN A 34 -28.62 2.61 9.91
N ASN A 35 -29.44 2.49 10.95
CA ASN A 35 -30.37 1.37 11.13
C ASN A 35 -31.63 1.41 10.25
N GLN A 36 -31.76 2.31 9.30
CA GLN A 36 -33.01 2.44 8.48
C GLN A 36 -32.85 2.25 6.96
N LYS A 37 -31.68 1.88 6.42
CA LYS A 37 -31.60 1.35 5.05
C LYS A 37 -30.57 0.23 4.99
N ARG A 38 -31.03 -0.99 4.72
CA ARG A 38 -30.19 -2.16 4.41
C ARG A 38 -29.35 -1.88 3.14
N VAL A 39 -28.25 -1.21 3.32
CA VAL A 39 -27.06 -1.39 2.49
C VAL A 39 -26.16 -2.26 3.34
N SER A 40 -25.75 -3.42 2.84
CA SER A 40 -24.83 -4.31 3.55
C SER A 40 -23.54 -3.54 3.83
N VAL A 41 -23.46 -2.95 5.02
CA VAL A 41 -22.31 -2.22 5.50
C VAL A 41 -21.28 -3.26 5.89
N TYR A 42 -20.24 -3.35 5.12
CA TYR A 42 -19.07 -4.17 5.42
C TYR A 42 -18.26 -3.49 6.51
N GLN A 43 -17.98 -4.23 7.56
CA GLN A 43 -17.06 -3.80 8.59
C GLN A 43 -15.69 -3.48 7.98
N ALA A 44 -15.13 -2.40 8.48
CA ALA A 44 -13.80 -1.86 8.23
C ALA A 44 -13.61 -0.84 7.09
N VAL A 45 -14.66 -0.27 6.52
CA VAL A 45 -14.52 1.06 5.94
C VAL A 45 -15.12 2.04 6.92
N VAL A 46 -14.36 2.51 7.88
CA VAL A 46 -14.82 3.56 8.79
C VAL A 46 -14.83 4.86 8.00
N PHE A 47 -16.03 5.36 7.72
CA PHE A 47 -16.20 6.74 7.28
C PHE A 47 -15.97 7.63 8.51
N THR A 48 -14.77 8.14 8.67
CA THR A 48 -14.59 9.29 9.54
C THR A 48 -14.96 10.53 8.73
N GLU A 49 -16.22 10.91 8.73
CA GLU A 49 -16.60 12.31 8.51
C GLU A 49 -16.05 13.12 9.67
N ASN A 50 -14.74 13.29 9.72
CA ASN A 50 -14.17 14.07 10.79
C ASN A 50 -12.92 14.80 10.36
N LEU A 51 -13.17 15.89 10.22
CA LEU A 51 -12.63 17.20 10.46
C LEU A 51 -13.39 18.10 9.49
N LEU A 52 -14.60 18.40 9.88
CA LEU A 52 -15.41 19.49 9.36
C LEU A 52 -14.62 20.81 9.49
N ILE A 53 -13.68 21.03 8.58
CA ILE A 53 -13.21 22.37 8.27
C ILE A 53 -13.61 22.74 6.86
N ASN A 54 -13.93 21.79 5.97
CA ASN A 54 -14.55 22.08 4.66
C ASN A 54 -15.26 20.83 4.12
N SER A 55 -16.40 21.01 3.50
CA SER A 55 -17.38 20.02 3.02
C SER A 55 -16.88 19.00 1.96
N ASN A 56 -15.59 18.90 1.67
CA ASN A 56 -15.03 18.12 0.57
C ASN A 56 -13.98 17.07 1.00
N LEU A 57 -13.74 16.88 2.29
CA LEU A 57 -12.78 15.89 2.76
C LEU A 57 -13.44 14.53 2.95
N LEU A 58 -12.90 13.50 2.30
CA LEU A 58 -13.31 12.11 2.44
C LEU A 58 -12.11 11.25 2.82
N LEU A 59 -12.26 10.46 3.86
CA LEU A 59 -11.25 9.52 4.33
C LEU A 59 -11.83 8.11 4.41
N PHE A 60 -11.16 7.14 3.79
CA PHE A 60 -11.49 5.73 3.86
C PHE A 60 -10.27 4.95 4.32
N THR A 61 -10.41 4.14 5.35
CA THR A 61 -9.32 3.33 5.89
C THR A 61 -9.75 1.91 6.20
N SER A 62 -8.83 0.97 6.14
CA SER A 62 -9.01 -0.36 6.70
C SER A 62 -8.65 -0.31 8.19
N TYR A 63 -9.62 -0.50 9.06
CA TYR A 63 -9.41 -0.55 10.49
C TYR A 63 -9.97 -1.86 11.07
N VAL A 64 -9.13 -2.71 11.64
CA VAL A 64 -9.56 -3.95 12.31
C VAL A 64 -9.10 -3.90 13.75
N ASN A 65 -10.04 -3.80 14.67
CA ASN A 65 -9.71 -3.43 16.05
C ASN A 65 -9.61 -4.58 17.05
N THR A 66 -9.91 -5.85 16.78
CA THR A 66 -9.72 -6.91 17.81
C THR A 66 -9.83 -8.35 17.31
N THR A 67 -9.34 -9.29 18.14
CA THR A 67 -9.45 -10.74 17.96
C THR A 67 -10.90 -11.27 17.96
N SER A 68 -11.86 -10.55 18.55
CA SER A 68 -13.27 -10.93 18.54
C SER A 68 -13.91 -10.75 17.13
N GLU A 69 -13.38 -9.86 16.32
CA GLU A 69 -13.81 -9.65 14.94
C GLU A 69 -13.26 -10.71 13.98
N PHE A 70 -12.23 -11.46 14.39
CA PHE A 70 -11.65 -12.53 13.59
C PHE A 70 -12.67 -13.60 13.19
N ASN A 71 -13.53 -14.02 14.10
CA ASN A 71 -14.57 -15.01 13.83
C ASN A 71 -15.69 -14.45 12.96
N SER A 72 -15.94 -13.13 12.97
CA SER A 72 -16.92 -12.47 12.12
C SER A 72 -16.42 -12.27 10.68
N LEU A 73 -15.11 -12.36 10.45
CA LEU A 73 -14.48 -12.27 9.12
C LEU A 73 -14.50 -13.60 8.35
N LEU A 74 -14.95 -14.68 8.98
CA LEU A 74 -15.13 -15.98 8.34
C LEU A 74 -16.60 -16.20 8.01
N GLU A 75 -16.89 -16.57 6.78
CA GLU A 75 -18.18 -17.04 6.33
C GLU A 75 -18.03 -18.49 5.88
N ASN A 76 -18.73 -19.41 6.54
CA ASN A 76 -18.61 -20.86 6.31
C ASN A 76 -17.18 -21.41 6.44
N GLY A 77 -16.37 -20.86 7.37
CA GLY A 77 -14.98 -21.24 7.56
C GLY A 77 -14.00 -20.70 6.54
N GLU A 78 -14.47 -19.91 5.56
CA GLU A 78 -13.61 -19.22 4.57
C GLU A 78 -13.48 -17.72 4.87
N PRO A 79 -12.31 -17.11 4.52
CA PRO A 79 -12.13 -15.67 4.67
C PRO A 79 -13.18 -14.88 3.88
N LYS A 80 -13.86 -13.97 4.57
CA LYS A 80 -14.87 -13.11 3.99
C LYS A 80 -14.23 -12.08 3.05
N LEU A 81 -14.87 -11.89 1.90
CA LEU A 81 -14.48 -10.85 0.95
C LEU A 81 -15.12 -9.52 1.35
N GLU A 82 -14.29 -8.51 1.61
CA GLU A 82 -14.73 -7.14 1.83
C GLU A 82 -14.42 -6.30 0.59
N LYS A 83 -15.42 -5.61 0.11
CA LYS A 83 -15.30 -4.73 -1.04
C LYS A 83 -16.25 -3.56 -0.92
N GLY A 84 -15.84 -2.42 -1.43
CA GLY A 84 -16.64 -1.21 -1.43
C GLY A 84 -16.38 -0.34 -2.66
N THR A 85 -17.37 0.46 -3.01
CA THR A 85 -17.22 1.52 -4.02
C THR A 85 -17.65 2.83 -3.43
N TYR A 86 -16.95 3.87 -3.83
CA TYR A 86 -17.41 5.24 -3.71
C TYR A 86 -17.58 5.83 -5.11
N LYS A 87 -18.75 6.36 -5.39
CA LYS A 87 -19.06 7.04 -6.64
C LYS A 87 -19.78 8.32 -6.34
N SER A 88 -19.19 9.44 -6.67
CA SER A 88 -19.82 10.75 -6.73
C SER A 88 -19.78 11.29 -8.16
N SER A 89 -20.37 12.46 -8.40
CA SER A 89 -20.25 13.13 -9.70
C SER A 89 -18.78 13.28 -10.15
N ASN A 90 -17.86 13.46 -9.20
CA ASN A 90 -16.46 13.79 -9.46
C ASN A 90 -15.49 12.65 -9.16
N HIS A 91 -15.89 11.59 -8.46
CA HIS A 91 -14.97 10.53 -8.04
C HIS A 91 -15.55 9.15 -8.31
N SER A 92 -14.76 8.29 -8.95
CA SER A 92 -15.05 6.87 -9.09
C SER A 92 -13.86 6.07 -8.55
N ILE A 93 -14.09 5.34 -7.48
CA ILE A 93 -13.09 4.55 -6.80
C ILE A 93 -13.69 3.21 -6.35
N ALA A 94 -12.95 2.13 -6.48
CA ALA A 94 -13.31 0.82 -5.97
C ALA A 94 -12.15 0.23 -5.17
N VAL A 95 -12.48 -0.42 -4.07
CA VAL A 95 -11.54 -1.11 -3.18
C VAL A 95 -12.00 -2.52 -2.94
N GLY A 96 -11.05 -3.44 -2.94
CA GLY A 96 -11.25 -4.79 -2.48
C GLY A 96 -10.21 -5.14 -1.42
N TYR A 97 -10.67 -5.73 -0.35
CA TYR A 97 -9.87 -6.07 0.81
C TYR A 97 -10.28 -7.46 1.31
N ARG A 98 -9.32 -8.37 1.36
CA ARG A 98 -9.57 -9.75 1.71
C ARG A 98 -8.47 -10.30 2.57
N LYS A 99 -8.86 -10.90 3.71
CA LYS A 99 -7.95 -11.71 4.52
C LYS A 99 -7.54 -12.98 3.78
N GLY A 100 -6.27 -13.30 3.83
CA GLY A 100 -5.73 -14.57 3.39
C GLY A 100 -6.07 -15.75 4.32
N TYR A 101 -5.77 -16.95 3.88
CA TYR A 101 -5.93 -18.14 4.71
C TYR A 101 -4.66 -18.35 5.56
N LYS A 102 -4.63 -17.65 6.68
CA LYS A 102 -3.62 -17.73 7.74
C LYS A 102 -4.40 -17.88 9.05
N LEU A 103 -4.47 -19.10 9.61
CA LEU A 103 -5.37 -19.43 10.74
C LEU A 103 -5.14 -18.56 11.97
N GLU A 104 -3.92 -18.14 12.23
CA GLU A 104 -3.53 -17.47 13.49
C GLU A 104 -3.36 -15.94 13.36
N PHE A 105 -3.49 -15.37 12.15
CA PHE A 105 -3.23 -13.94 11.92
C PHE A 105 -4.47 -13.21 11.43
N VAL A 106 -4.64 -11.99 11.90
CA VAL A 106 -5.54 -11.00 11.27
C VAL A 106 -5.00 -10.59 9.92
N ASN A 107 -5.81 -9.94 9.09
CA ASN A 107 -5.33 -9.34 7.85
C ASN A 107 -4.21 -8.34 8.16
N GLN A 108 -3.03 -8.55 7.56
CA GLN A 108 -1.85 -7.72 7.76
C GLN A 108 -1.77 -6.56 6.76
N ASP A 109 -2.57 -6.61 5.67
CA ASP A 109 -2.71 -5.49 4.76
C ASP A 109 -3.48 -4.33 5.40
N LYS A 110 -3.17 -3.11 4.97
CA LYS A 110 -3.93 -1.91 5.27
C LYS A 110 -4.04 -1.03 4.03
N PHE A 111 -5.09 -0.22 3.98
CA PHE A 111 -5.20 0.81 2.97
C PHE A 111 -5.72 2.12 3.57
N CYS A 112 -5.40 3.22 2.92
CA CYS A 112 -5.97 4.52 3.20
C CYS A 112 -6.23 5.27 1.89
N ILE A 113 -7.38 5.91 1.79
CA ILE A 113 -7.77 6.78 0.70
C ILE A 113 -8.18 8.10 1.29
N PHE A 114 -7.50 9.15 0.91
CA PHE A 114 -7.78 10.52 1.30
C PHE A 114 -8.13 11.32 0.06
N LEU A 115 -9.29 11.95 0.03
CA LEU A 115 -9.77 12.79 -1.06
C LEU A 115 -10.12 14.16 -0.52
N ASN A 116 -9.47 15.19 -1.04
CA ASN A 116 -9.68 16.58 -0.61
C ASN A 116 -9.78 17.54 -1.80
N GLY A 117 -10.31 17.10 -2.94
CA GLY A 117 -10.46 17.91 -4.13
C GLY A 117 -9.14 18.43 -4.73
N ASN A 118 -8.32 19.12 -3.94
CA ASN A 118 -7.02 19.65 -4.37
C ASN A 118 -5.87 18.65 -4.24
N LEU A 119 -5.97 17.73 -3.28
CA LEU A 119 -5.01 16.66 -3.04
C LEU A 119 -5.75 15.36 -2.78
N ASP A 120 -5.41 14.32 -3.52
CA ASP A 120 -5.83 12.96 -3.21
C ASP A 120 -4.62 12.11 -2.85
N ALA A 121 -4.77 11.23 -1.87
CA ALA A 121 -3.72 10.27 -1.53
C ALA A 121 -4.30 8.85 -1.44
N PHE A 122 -3.50 7.90 -1.93
CA PHE A 122 -3.81 6.49 -2.01
C PHE A 122 -2.67 5.71 -1.41
N ILE A 123 -2.95 4.90 -0.41
CA ILE A 123 -1.94 4.17 0.35
C ILE A 123 -2.35 2.71 0.43
N ILE A 124 -1.40 1.80 0.13
CA ILE A 124 -1.51 0.38 0.44
C ILE A 124 -0.26 -0.01 1.23
N ILE A 125 -0.48 -0.76 2.29
CA ILE A 125 0.54 -1.26 3.20
C ILE A 125 0.34 -2.76 3.33
N ASP A 126 1.39 -3.54 3.08
CA ASP A 126 1.41 -4.99 3.17
C ASP A 126 2.34 -5.39 4.31
N GLY A 127 1.76 -5.89 5.39
CA GLY A 127 2.48 -6.28 6.59
C GLY A 127 2.93 -7.74 6.54
N HIS A 128 4.19 -7.98 6.96
CA HIS A 128 4.75 -9.33 7.02
C HIS A 128 5.43 -9.65 8.34
N GLY A 129 5.65 -10.93 8.58
CA GLY A 129 6.15 -11.42 9.86
C GLY A 129 5.07 -11.47 10.94
N PHE A 130 5.46 -11.85 12.16
CA PHE A 130 4.52 -12.09 13.26
C PHE A 130 3.74 -10.83 13.67
N PHE A 131 4.38 -9.67 13.64
CA PHE A 131 3.81 -8.38 14.05
C PHE A 131 3.44 -7.49 12.85
N GLY A 132 3.38 -8.03 11.63
CA GLY A 132 3.13 -7.25 10.41
C GLY A 132 1.87 -6.39 10.48
N ASN A 133 0.78 -6.90 11.07
CA ASN A 133 -0.46 -6.16 11.23
C ASN A 133 -0.32 -4.92 12.13
N LYS A 134 0.49 -5.01 13.21
CA LYS A 134 0.75 -3.88 14.12
C LYS A 134 1.63 -2.84 13.45
N LEU A 135 2.67 -3.29 12.76
CA LEU A 135 3.55 -2.39 12.01
C LEU A 135 2.81 -1.70 10.87
N ALA A 136 1.92 -2.42 10.19
CA ALA A 136 1.05 -1.84 9.16
C ALA A 136 0.11 -0.77 9.74
N GLN A 137 -0.43 -0.97 10.96
CA GLN A 137 -1.26 0.03 11.64
C GLN A 137 -0.44 1.28 12.00
N ILE A 138 0.76 1.11 12.56
CA ILE A 138 1.66 2.24 12.86
C ILE A 138 1.95 3.05 11.60
N CYS A 139 2.29 2.36 10.50
CA CYS A 139 2.52 3.02 9.21
C CYS A 139 1.30 3.78 8.72
N GLN A 140 0.11 3.18 8.80
CA GLN A 140 -1.13 3.80 8.37
C GLN A 140 -1.40 5.10 9.11
N ASP A 141 -1.27 5.10 10.44
CA ASP A 141 -1.54 6.27 11.28
C ASP A 141 -0.58 7.41 10.99
N ILE A 142 0.73 7.11 10.86
CA ILE A 142 1.75 8.13 10.58
C ILE A 142 1.61 8.68 9.15
N LEU A 143 1.34 7.82 8.16
CA LEU A 143 1.13 8.26 6.78
C LEU A 143 -0.14 9.09 6.62
N LEU A 144 -1.19 8.80 7.38
CA LEU A 144 -2.39 9.63 7.41
C LEU A 144 -2.09 11.03 7.96
N GLU A 145 -1.36 11.12 9.08
CA GLU A 145 -0.91 12.40 9.63
C GLU A 145 -0.06 13.17 8.62
N PHE A 146 0.85 12.48 7.93
CA PHE A 146 1.66 13.09 6.87
C PHE A 146 0.80 13.66 5.73
N VAL A 147 -0.20 12.91 5.25
CA VAL A 147 -1.11 13.37 4.18
C VAL A 147 -1.90 14.61 4.63
N LEU A 148 -2.40 14.63 5.86
CA LEU A 148 -3.07 15.78 6.43
C LEU A 148 -2.16 17.02 6.48
N ASN A 149 -0.90 16.83 6.83
CA ASN A 149 0.08 17.94 6.87
C ASN A 149 0.39 18.47 5.46
N ILE A 150 0.65 17.60 4.49
CA ILE A 150 0.93 18.05 3.11
C ILE A 150 -0.28 18.66 2.43
N SER A 151 -1.51 18.33 2.84
CA SER A 151 -2.71 18.95 2.28
C SER A 151 -2.73 20.47 2.48
N ASN A 152 -2.06 20.97 3.51
CA ASN A 152 -1.91 22.40 3.81
C ASN A 152 -0.63 23.03 3.21
N THR A 153 0.29 22.23 2.66
CA THR A 153 1.61 22.65 2.17
C THR A 153 1.91 22.10 0.77
N GLN A 154 0.90 22.03 -0.10
CA GLN A 154 0.97 21.34 -1.40
C GLN A 154 2.06 21.87 -2.32
N GLU A 155 2.25 23.19 -2.38
CA GLU A 155 3.30 23.82 -3.22
C GLU A 155 4.69 23.39 -2.75
N TYR A 156 4.94 23.46 -1.43
CA TYR A 156 6.20 23.04 -0.85
C TYR A 156 6.45 21.55 -1.11
N PHE A 157 5.45 20.69 -0.86
CA PHE A 157 5.55 19.27 -1.13
C PHE A 157 5.84 19.01 -2.62
N SER A 158 5.14 19.65 -3.54
CA SER A 158 5.34 19.47 -4.98
C SER A 158 6.75 19.83 -5.45
N GLN A 159 7.40 20.73 -4.75
CA GLN A 159 8.79 21.14 -5.02
C GLN A 159 9.82 20.18 -4.40
N PHE A 160 9.54 19.64 -3.21
CA PHE A 160 10.48 18.85 -2.40
C PHE A 160 10.01 17.43 -2.13
N TYR A 161 9.13 16.86 -2.95
CA TYR A 161 8.45 15.58 -2.72
C TYR A 161 9.42 14.41 -2.47
N GLU A 162 10.58 14.35 -3.14
CA GLU A 162 11.56 13.28 -2.93
C GLU A 162 12.14 13.32 -1.52
N LYS A 163 12.43 14.52 -1.02
CA LYS A 163 12.94 14.75 0.33
C LYS A 163 11.86 14.44 1.36
N GLU A 164 10.64 14.94 1.15
CA GLU A 164 9.52 14.75 2.08
C GLU A 164 9.14 13.27 2.20
N PHE A 165 9.09 12.53 1.08
CA PHE A 165 8.90 11.09 1.14
C PHE A 165 10.06 10.35 1.81
N THR A 166 11.31 10.74 1.54
CA THR A 166 12.45 10.13 2.22
C THR A 166 12.37 10.34 3.73
N ASN A 167 12.11 11.57 4.16
CA ASN A 167 12.01 11.93 5.57
C ASN A 167 10.91 11.16 6.30
N ILE A 168 9.71 11.06 5.72
CA ILE A 168 8.61 10.35 6.39
C ILE A 168 8.86 8.85 6.50
N PHE A 169 9.44 8.21 5.47
CA PHE A 169 9.75 6.79 5.53
C PHE A 169 10.87 6.49 6.53
N GLU A 170 11.88 7.35 6.65
CA GLU A 170 12.91 7.26 7.69
C GLU A 170 12.32 7.47 9.10
N ASP A 171 11.39 8.43 9.26
CA ASP A 171 10.71 8.68 10.55
C ASP A 171 9.85 7.48 10.97
N ILE A 172 9.05 6.93 10.06
CA ILE A 172 8.27 5.72 10.32
C ILE A 172 9.18 4.57 10.76
N ASN A 173 10.27 4.32 10.01
CA ASN A 173 11.20 3.24 10.33
C ASN A 173 11.87 3.46 11.70
N LYS A 174 12.20 4.70 12.04
CA LYS A 174 12.75 5.07 13.35
C LYS A 174 11.74 4.82 14.46
N ARG A 175 10.49 5.26 14.31
CA ARG A 175 9.42 5.06 15.32
C ARG A 175 9.11 3.57 15.53
N ILE A 176 9.06 2.78 14.45
CA ILE A 176 8.88 1.32 14.51
C ILE A 176 10.01 0.69 15.32
N ASN A 177 11.27 1.05 15.06
CA ASN A 177 12.43 0.42 15.69
C ASN A 177 12.66 0.83 17.13
N ASN A 178 12.34 2.08 17.47
CA ASN A 178 12.58 2.61 18.82
C ASN A 178 11.59 2.11 19.87
N LYS A 179 10.46 1.53 19.45
CA LYS A 179 9.36 1.09 20.36
C LYS A 179 8.91 2.18 21.35
N GLU A 180 9.14 3.45 20.98
CA GLU A 180 8.98 4.59 21.92
C GLU A 180 7.53 4.85 22.32
N GLU A 181 6.58 4.36 21.53
CA GLU A 181 5.17 4.52 21.82
C GLU A 181 4.50 3.15 21.96
N ASN A 182 4.27 2.72 23.21
CA ASN A 182 3.46 1.54 23.55
C ASN A 182 1.96 1.69 23.18
N LEU A 183 1.62 2.55 22.22
CA LEU A 183 0.24 2.77 21.77
C LEU A 183 -0.37 1.52 21.15
N TYR A 184 0.46 0.69 20.53
CA TYR A 184 0.04 -0.52 19.78
C TYR A 184 0.33 -1.82 20.55
N GLY A 185 0.68 -1.72 21.84
CA GLY A 185 1.08 -2.87 22.68
C GLY A 185 2.43 -3.45 22.29
N ASN A 186 2.76 -4.62 22.83
CA ASN A 186 4.05 -5.27 22.56
C ASN A 186 4.13 -5.73 21.11
N TYR A 187 5.21 -5.36 20.43
CA TYR A 187 5.60 -5.86 19.12
C TYR A 187 7.13 -5.93 19.00
N ASP A 188 7.60 -6.69 18.02
CA ASP A 188 9.00 -6.81 17.71
C ASP A 188 9.25 -6.62 16.20
N PRO A 189 9.94 -5.55 15.79
CA PRO A 189 10.24 -5.28 14.38
C PRO A 189 11.45 -6.06 13.86
N TYR A 190 12.03 -6.97 14.63
CA TYR A 190 13.26 -7.68 14.26
C TYR A 190 13.12 -8.49 12.98
N LEU A 191 12.03 -9.28 12.90
CA LEU A 191 11.67 -10.17 11.78
C LEU A 191 10.26 -9.85 11.26
N SER A 192 9.79 -8.65 11.52
CA SER A 192 8.51 -8.15 11.05
C SER A 192 8.70 -6.81 10.38
N GLY A 193 7.97 -6.57 9.31
CA GLY A 193 8.07 -5.35 8.55
C GLY A 193 6.84 -5.08 7.71
N VAL A 194 6.95 -4.06 6.88
CA VAL A 194 5.90 -3.68 5.93
C VAL A 194 6.50 -3.24 4.59
N ALA A 195 5.84 -3.64 3.52
CA ALA A 195 5.93 -3.01 2.22
C ALA A 195 4.88 -1.91 2.11
N VAL A 196 5.22 -0.77 1.53
CA VAL A 196 4.34 0.41 1.49
C VAL A 196 4.43 1.10 0.15
N THR A 197 3.28 1.45 -0.40
CA THR A 197 3.16 2.39 -1.51
C THR A 197 2.17 3.49 -1.16
N ILE A 198 2.63 4.72 -1.31
CA ILE A 198 1.80 5.93 -1.23
C ILE A 198 1.87 6.67 -2.56
N SER A 199 0.71 7.00 -3.13
CA SER A 199 0.56 7.86 -4.31
C SER A 199 -0.25 9.09 -3.94
N VAL A 200 0.33 10.26 -4.14
CA VAL A 200 -0.29 11.57 -3.86
C VAL A 200 -0.53 12.29 -5.17
N ARG A 201 -1.79 12.61 -5.49
CA ARG A 201 -2.16 13.47 -6.60
C ARG A 201 -2.28 14.91 -6.12
N ILE A 202 -1.59 15.80 -6.78
CA ILE A 202 -1.76 17.25 -6.64
C ILE A 202 -1.88 17.82 -8.05
N SER A 203 -3.01 18.43 -8.37
CA SER A 203 -3.33 18.90 -9.72
C SER A 203 -3.12 17.78 -10.76
N ASP A 204 -2.33 18.02 -11.79
CA ASP A 204 -2.02 17.11 -12.89
C ASP A 204 -0.82 16.19 -12.61
N CYS A 205 -0.30 16.14 -11.39
CA CYS A 205 0.85 15.32 -11.04
C CYS A 205 0.49 14.26 -10.02
N ILE A 206 1.03 13.05 -10.22
CA ILE A 206 1.03 11.96 -9.24
C ILE A 206 2.46 11.75 -8.78
N TYR A 207 2.66 11.84 -7.47
CA TYR A 207 3.92 11.58 -6.78
C TYR A 207 3.78 10.27 -6.03
N THR A 208 4.65 9.31 -6.30
CA THR A 208 4.58 7.99 -5.67
C THR A 208 5.87 7.67 -4.95
N ALA A 209 5.74 7.15 -3.72
CA ALA A 209 6.85 6.58 -2.96
C ALA A 209 6.55 5.13 -2.60
N ASN A 210 7.57 4.27 -2.74
CA ASN A 210 7.41 2.82 -2.58
C ASN A 210 8.62 2.20 -1.88
N VAL A 211 8.36 1.28 -0.94
CA VAL A 211 9.29 0.27 -0.44
C VAL A 211 8.63 -1.10 -0.52
N GLY A 212 9.34 -2.09 -0.98
CA GLY A 212 8.83 -3.46 -1.12
C GLY A 212 8.03 -3.68 -2.40
N ASN A 213 7.12 -4.64 -2.38
CA ASN A 213 6.48 -5.25 -3.53
C ASN A 213 4.98 -4.88 -3.72
N VAL A 214 4.53 -3.82 -3.09
CA VAL A 214 3.18 -3.27 -3.35
C VAL A 214 3.19 -2.58 -4.71
N LEU A 215 2.42 -3.11 -5.65
CA LEU A 215 2.33 -2.61 -7.03
C LEU A 215 1.51 -1.32 -7.12
N GLY A 216 1.99 -0.37 -7.91
CA GLY A 216 1.25 0.81 -8.36
C GLY A 216 1.47 1.04 -9.85
N ILE A 217 0.39 1.11 -10.61
CA ILE A 217 0.40 1.41 -12.05
C ILE A 217 -0.62 2.49 -12.39
N ILE A 218 -0.31 3.24 -13.43
CA ILE A 218 -1.25 4.14 -14.09
C ILE A 218 -1.38 3.74 -15.55
N PHE A 219 -2.59 3.77 -16.08
CA PHE A 219 -2.82 3.44 -17.48
C PHE A 219 -3.98 4.24 -18.07
N CYS A 220 -3.94 4.41 -19.38
CA CYS A 220 -4.97 5.09 -20.15
C CYS A 220 -5.18 4.35 -21.48
N ASN A 221 -6.34 4.56 -22.11
CA ASN A 221 -6.61 4.09 -23.46
C ASN A 221 -5.70 4.82 -24.45
N ASP A 222 -5.12 4.11 -25.39
CA ASP A 222 -4.46 4.73 -26.53
C ASP A 222 -5.53 5.37 -27.43
N LYS A 223 -5.40 6.68 -27.70
CA LYS A 223 -6.33 7.40 -28.58
C LYS A 223 -6.30 6.93 -30.02
N LEU A 224 -5.14 6.44 -30.49
CA LEU A 224 -4.93 5.97 -31.87
C LEU A 224 -5.34 4.52 -32.03
N MET A 225 -5.28 3.75 -30.94
CA MET A 225 -5.66 2.33 -30.88
C MET A 225 -6.50 2.07 -29.63
N PRO A 226 -7.82 2.27 -29.67
CA PRO A 226 -8.68 2.12 -28.47
C PRO A 226 -8.64 0.74 -27.79
N SER A 227 -8.13 -0.27 -28.48
CA SER A 227 -7.90 -1.63 -27.93
C SER A 227 -6.55 -1.77 -27.19
N LYS A 228 -5.71 -0.72 -27.17
CA LYS A 228 -4.42 -0.74 -26.50
C LYS A 228 -4.39 0.25 -25.34
N TYR A 229 -3.73 -0.14 -24.25
CA TYR A 229 -3.47 0.72 -23.12
C TYR A 229 -1.99 1.10 -23.08
N ASN A 230 -1.73 2.39 -22.81
CA ASN A 230 -0.42 2.84 -22.37
C ASN A 230 -0.37 2.66 -20.85
N ILE A 231 0.55 1.84 -20.38
CA ILE A 231 0.72 1.50 -18.98
C ILE A 231 2.03 2.10 -18.49
N THR A 232 1.99 2.80 -17.37
CA THR A 232 3.18 3.29 -16.67
C THR A 232 3.23 2.67 -15.28
N GLU A 233 4.30 1.95 -14.96
CA GLU A 233 4.55 1.43 -13.63
C GLU A 233 5.14 2.53 -12.76
N LEU A 234 4.44 2.86 -11.66
CA LEU A 234 4.82 3.90 -10.72
C LEU A 234 5.73 3.38 -9.59
N THR A 235 5.71 2.09 -9.35
CA THR A 235 6.46 1.44 -8.28
C THR A 235 7.56 0.56 -8.82
N PHE A 236 8.49 0.19 -7.96
CA PHE A 236 9.55 -0.76 -8.27
C PHE A 236 9.32 -2.04 -7.48
N ASN A 237 9.06 -3.13 -8.19
CA ASN A 237 8.94 -4.43 -7.55
C ASN A 237 10.33 -5.02 -7.28
N ASP A 238 10.83 -4.78 -6.08
CA ASP A 238 12.16 -5.18 -5.64
C ASP A 238 12.25 -6.64 -5.14
N SER A 239 11.20 -7.44 -5.36
CA SER A 239 11.17 -8.89 -5.03
C SER A 239 11.43 -9.81 -6.25
N ASN A 240 11.63 -9.27 -7.44
CA ASN A 240 11.80 -10.06 -8.66
C ASN A 240 13.26 -10.47 -8.87
N PHE A 241 13.80 -11.32 -7.98
CA PHE A 241 15.14 -11.92 -8.15
C PHE A 241 14.99 -13.30 -8.78
N SER A 242 15.26 -13.42 -10.09
CA SER A 242 15.47 -14.74 -10.70
C SER A 242 16.88 -15.27 -10.38
N GLU A 243 17.06 -16.59 -10.43
CA GLU A 243 18.40 -17.19 -10.25
C GLU A 243 19.39 -16.67 -11.29
N ASP A 244 18.94 -16.42 -12.53
CA ASP A 244 19.78 -15.87 -13.60
C ASP A 244 20.24 -14.45 -13.27
N LEU A 245 19.34 -13.60 -12.71
CA LEU A 245 19.71 -12.26 -12.27
C LEU A 245 20.67 -12.25 -11.08
N VAL A 246 20.51 -13.21 -10.16
CA VAL A 246 21.39 -13.34 -8.98
C VAL A 246 22.78 -13.82 -9.40
N ASN A 247 22.86 -14.73 -10.36
CA ASN A 247 24.13 -15.29 -10.84
C ASN A 247 24.86 -14.36 -11.83
N ASN A 248 24.13 -13.53 -12.56
CA ASN A 248 24.63 -12.66 -13.64
C ASN A 248 24.25 -11.19 -13.43
N PHE A 249 24.25 -10.72 -12.18
CA PHE A 249 23.77 -9.35 -11.85
C PHE A 249 24.63 -8.21 -12.44
N ASP A 250 25.80 -8.51 -13.01
CA ASP A 250 26.62 -7.54 -13.75
C ASP A 250 26.21 -7.41 -15.24
N GLU A 251 25.36 -8.31 -15.76
CA GLU A 251 24.83 -8.20 -17.11
C GLU A 251 23.62 -7.25 -17.18
N PRO A 252 23.46 -6.50 -18.29
CA PRO A 252 22.31 -5.63 -18.46
C PRO A 252 21.02 -6.45 -18.58
N ILE A 253 20.02 -6.12 -17.77
CA ILE A 253 18.70 -6.74 -17.84
C ILE A 253 18.01 -6.27 -19.12
N THR A 254 17.67 -7.22 -19.99
CA THR A 254 16.83 -6.94 -21.16
C THR A 254 15.36 -6.83 -20.73
N GLU A 255 14.70 -5.74 -21.12
CA GLU A 255 13.26 -5.54 -20.85
C GLU A 255 12.46 -6.73 -21.42
N PRO A 256 11.50 -7.27 -20.64
CA PRO A 256 10.63 -8.31 -21.16
C PRO A 256 9.80 -7.77 -22.33
N LYS A 257 9.91 -8.38 -23.49
CA LYS A 257 9.07 -8.05 -24.65
C LYS A 257 7.64 -8.46 -24.36
N ILE A 258 6.82 -7.51 -23.98
CA ILE A 258 5.37 -7.72 -23.80
C ILE A 258 4.70 -7.46 -25.15
N ASN A 259 4.19 -8.50 -25.77
CA ASN A 259 3.75 -8.54 -27.17
C ASN A 259 2.48 -7.78 -27.44
N GLU A 260 1.91 -6.86 -26.84
CA GLU A 260 0.70 -6.12 -27.24
C GLU A 260 0.40 -4.84 -26.42
N MET A 261 1.14 -4.58 -25.32
CA MET A 261 0.97 -3.38 -24.52
C MET A 261 2.34 -2.75 -24.28
N SER A 262 2.44 -1.45 -24.45
CA SER A 262 3.63 -0.73 -24.04
C SER A 262 3.58 -0.52 -22.51
N VAL A 263 4.55 -1.07 -21.78
CA VAL A 263 4.74 -0.79 -20.36
C VAL A 263 5.95 0.12 -20.21
N GLU A 264 5.72 1.30 -19.68
CA GLU A 264 6.78 2.25 -19.34
C GLU A 264 7.12 2.12 -17.84
N TYR A 265 8.39 1.91 -17.54
CA TYR A 265 8.88 1.86 -16.17
C TYR A 265 9.49 3.20 -15.78
N LEU A 266 8.91 3.90 -14.79
CA LEU A 266 9.52 5.12 -14.24
C LEU A 266 10.79 4.79 -13.42
N ILE A 267 10.88 3.58 -12.88
CA ILE A 267 12.08 3.07 -12.24
C ILE A 267 12.60 1.92 -13.09
N LYS A 268 13.76 2.13 -13.73
CA LYS A 268 14.32 1.16 -14.68
C LYS A 268 14.66 -0.17 -13.99
N PRO A 269 14.41 -1.31 -14.66
CA PRO A 269 14.75 -2.65 -14.15
C PRO A 269 16.23 -2.84 -13.82
N GLU A 270 17.13 -2.10 -14.48
CA GLU A 270 18.58 -2.10 -14.19
C GLU A 270 18.93 -1.76 -12.74
N LYS A 271 18.04 -1.06 -12.03
CA LYS A 271 18.20 -0.78 -10.59
C LYS A 271 18.19 -2.04 -9.74
N ILE A 272 17.64 -3.14 -10.22
CA ILE A 272 17.63 -4.40 -9.47
C ILE A 272 19.04 -4.91 -9.22
N ASN A 273 19.96 -4.75 -10.18
CA ASN A 273 21.37 -5.12 -10.02
C ASN A 273 22.05 -4.30 -8.91
N THR A 274 21.68 -3.02 -8.79
CA THR A 274 22.19 -2.14 -7.71
C THR A 274 21.68 -2.61 -6.35
N GLU A 275 20.42 -3.04 -6.25
CA GLU A 275 19.84 -3.59 -5.03
C GLU A 275 20.54 -4.91 -4.64
N ILE A 276 20.71 -5.83 -5.59
CA ILE A 276 21.39 -7.12 -5.38
C ILE A 276 22.84 -6.89 -4.91
N ARG A 277 23.60 -6.03 -5.61
CA ARG A 277 24.99 -5.71 -5.25
C ARG A 277 25.08 -5.19 -3.82
N ARG A 278 24.21 -4.26 -3.45
CA ARG A 278 24.17 -3.73 -2.08
C ARG A 278 23.96 -4.83 -1.04
N ILE A 279 23.04 -5.76 -1.26
CA ILE A 279 22.80 -6.87 -0.33
C ILE A 279 24.07 -7.70 -0.11
N TYR A 280 24.80 -8.04 -1.18
CA TYR A 280 26.05 -8.79 -1.06
C TYR A 280 27.16 -8.00 -0.38
N GLU A 281 27.30 -6.70 -0.69
CA GLU A 281 28.28 -5.79 -0.07
C GLU A 281 28.10 -5.67 1.43
N TYR A 282 26.83 -5.72 1.91
CA TYR A 282 26.51 -5.65 3.34
C TYR A 282 26.47 -7.03 4.04
N GLY A 283 26.94 -8.10 3.39
CA GLY A 283 27.03 -9.43 3.99
C GLY A 283 25.72 -10.21 3.98
N GLY A 284 24.79 -9.83 3.13
CA GLY A 284 23.63 -10.64 2.79
C GLY A 284 23.96 -11.69 1.72
N GLU A 285 23.06 -12.61 1.52
CA GLU A 285 23.03 -13.53 0.39
C GLU A 285 21.63 -13.71 -0.12
N ILE A 286 21.49 -13.88 -1.43
CA ILE A 286 20.20 -14.13 -2.09
C ILE A 286 20.23 -15.57 -2.56
N ARG A 287 19.28 -16.38 -2.12
CA ARG A 287 19.15 -17.78 -2.52
C ARG A 287 17.69 -18.23 -2.54
N LYS A 288 17.41 -19.22 -3.36
CA LYS A 288 16.13 -19.87 -3.46
C LYS A 288 16.06 -21.07 -2.52
N LEU A 289 15.01 -21.19 -1.75
CA LEU A 289 14.78 -22.39 -0.93
C LEU A 289 14.09 -23.47 -1.76
N LEU A 290 14.35 -24.73 -1.40
CA LEU A 290 13.75 -25.87 -2.09
C LEU A 290 12.22 -25.81 -2.01
N GLY A 291 11.56 -25.85 -3.16
CA GLY A 291 10.10 -25.78 -3.26
C GLY A 291 9.52 -24.38 -3.26
N GLU A 292 10.32 -23.32 -3.12
CA GLU A 292 9.86 -21.94 -3.27
C GLU A 292 10.04 -21.46 -4.73
N GLU A 293 9.14 -20.58 -5.19
CA GLU A 293 9.24 -19.97 -6.53
C GLU A 293 10.20 -18.77 -6.53
N LYS A 294 10.25 -18.01 -5.42
CA LYS A 294 11.02 -16.78 -5.28
C LYS A 294 12.29 -16.98 -4.48
N SER A 295 13.34 -16.25 -4.88
CA SER A 295 14.56 -16.12 -4.08
C SER A 295 14.30 -15.26 -2.85
N ARG A 296 15.06 -15.50 -1.78
CA ARG A 296 14.99 -14.75 -0.52
C ARG A 296 16.36 -14.22 -0.12
N ILE A 297 16.34 -13.16 0.66
CA ILE A 297 17.51 -12.48 1.21
C ILE A 297 17.74 -12.98 2.63
N PHE A 298 18.95 -13.42 2.90
CA PHE A 298 19.39 -13.96 4.18
C PHE A 298 20.68 -13.29 4.65
N VAL A 299 20.93 -13.33 5.94
CA VAL A 299 22.30 -13.15 6.44
C VAL A 299 23.15 -14.30 5.91
N LYS A 300 24.33 -14.01 5.36
CA LYS A 300 25.21 -15.03 4.75
C LYS A 300 25.43 -16.23 5.66
N GLY A 301 25.12 -17.43 5.16
CA GLY A 301 25.24 -18.68 5.88
C GLY A 301 24.18 -18.92 6.97
N LYS A 302 23.10 -18.10 7.02
CA LYS A 302 21.99 -18.26 7.97
C LYS A 302 20.66 -18.50 7.25
N TYR A 303 19.60 -18.85 7.99
CA TYR A 303 18.25 -19.07 7.48
C TYR A 303 17.26 -17.96 7.91
N PHE A 304 17.79 -16.79 8.23
CA PHE A 304 17.00 -15.60 8.56
C PHE A 304 17.64 -14.35 7.91
N PRO A 305 16.91 -13.25 7.73
CA PRO A 305 15.48 -13.05 7.95
C PRO A 305 14.57 -13.77 6.92
N GLY A 306 15.04 -14.13 5.72
CA GLY A 306 14.25 -14.76 4.67
C GLY A 306 13.33 -13.78 3.93
N LEU A 307 13.74 -12.53 3.79
CA LEU A 307 12.97 -11.47 3.13
C LEU A 307 12.99 -11.63 1.61
N ILE A 308 11.88 -11.28 0.98
CA ILE A 308 11.77 -11.23 -0.48
C ILE A 308 12.02 -9.82 -1.04
N ASN A 309 12.02 -8.79 -0.20
CA ASN A 309 12.16 -7.40 -0.60
C ASN A 309 13.53 -6.84 -0.20
N THR A 310 14.13 -6.02 -1.07
CA THR A 310 15.38 -5.29 -0.77
C THR A 310 15.15 -4.00 0.01
N ARG A 311 13.89 -3.59 0.12
CA ARG A 311 13.45 -2.40 0.88
C ARG A 311 12.19 -2.71 1.66
N SER A 312 12.13 -2.25 2.90
CA SER A 312 10.96 -2.37 3.80
C SER A 312 11.06 -1.37 4.95
N LEU A 313 10.00 -1.20 5.71
CA LEU A 313 10.04 -0.57 7.03
C LEU A 313 9.93 -1.66 8.09
N GLY A 314 10.60 -1.48 9.22
CA GLY A 314 10.83 -2.57 10.18
C GLY A 314 11.97 -3.47 9.70
N ASP A 315 11.83 -4.79 9.84
CA ASP A 315 12.85 -5.78 9.46
C ASP A 315 14.24 -5.42 9.97
N HIS A 316 14.36 -5.19 11.27
CA HIS A 316 15.56 -4.61 11.87
C HIS A 316 16.83 -5.41 11.56
N ILE A 317 16.76 -6.74 11.58
CA ILE A 317 17.87 -7.61 11.17
C ILE A 317 18.27 -7.35 9.70
N GLY A 318 17.28 -7.15 8.84
CA GLY A 318 17.51 -6.90 7.42
C GLY A 318 18.31 -5.62 7.16
N LYS A 319 18.17 -4.59 8.03
CA LYS A 319 18.93 -3.35 7.88
C LYS A 319 20.44 -3.59 7.95
N GLY A 320 20.88 -4.54 8.77
CA GLY A 320 22.31 -4.92 8.88
C GLY A 320 22.88 -5.58 7.64
N ILE A 321 22.06 -6.09 6.73
CA ILE A 321 22.45 -6.74 5.47
C ILE A 321 21.99 -5.95 4.23
N GLY A 322 21.76 -4.65 4.38
CA GLY A 322 21.49 -3.76 3.27
C GLY A 322 20.04 -3.57 2.88
N ILE A 323 19.05 -4.07 3.65
CA ILE A 323 17.64 -3.71 3.43
C ILE A 323 17.42 -2.25 3.77
N LEU A 324 16.92 -1.45 2.83
CA LEU A 324 16.73 -0.01 3.05
C LEU A 324 15.29 0.33 3.45
N CYS A 325 15.13 1.40 4.23
CA CYS A 325 13.84 2.06 4.44
C CYS A 325 13.60 3.23 3.49
N LYS A 326 14.64 3.69 2.79
CA LYS A 326 14.53 4.79 1.82
C LYS A 326 13.68 4.36 0.64
N PRO A 327 12.59 5.10 0.30
CA PRO A 327 11.71 4.72 -0.78
C PRO A 327 12.31 4.95 -2.15
N HIS A 328 11.83 4.20 -3.14
CA HIS A 328 11.85 4.64 -4.53
C HIS A 328 10.77 5.70 -4.71
N VAL A 329 11.12 6.80 -5.39
CA VAL A 329 10.22 7.92 -5.60
C VAL A 329 10.08 8.19 -7.09
N THR A 330 8.84 8.36 -7.55
CA THR A 330 8.51 8.67 -8.94
C THR A 330 7.54 9.84 -9.01
N LYS A 331 7.54 10.51 -10.17
CA LYS A 331 6.57 11.56 -10.50
C LYS A 331 6.03 11.29 -11.89
N PHE A 332 4.72 11.21 -12.01
CA PHE A 332 4.01 11.06 -13.28
C PHE A 332 3.14 12.28 -13.53
N ARG A 333 3.17 12.84 -14.74
CA ARG A 333 2.32 13.96 -15.13
C ARG A 333 1.17 13.48 -16.02
N LEU A 334 -0.04 13.73 -15.57
CA LEU A 334 -1.27 13.40 -16.29
C LEU A 334 -1.47 14.34 -17.48
N ASN A 335 -1.90 13.79 -18.60
CA ASN A 335 -2.34 14.59 -19.74
C ASN A 335 -3.84 14.86 -19.58
N LYS A 336 -4.22 16.11 -19.42
CA LYS A 336 -5.62 16.55 -19.22
C LYS A 336 -6.60 16.11 -20.31
N SER A 337 -6.11 15.72 -21.48
CA SER A 337 -6.95 15.25 -22.57
C SER A 337 -7.21 13.73 -22.56
N GLN A 338 -6.71 13.00 -21.56
CA GLN A 338 -6.83 11.56 -21.43
C GLN A 338 -7.51 11.18 -20.11
N LYS A 339 -8.24 10.07 -20.15
CA LYS A 339 -8.80 9.42 -18.98
C LYS A 339 -7.80 8.38 -18.47
N TYR A 340 -7.47 8.42 -17.21
CA TYR A 340 -6.53 7.49 -16.59
C TYR A 340 -7.20 6.63 -15.52
N TYR A 341 -6.58 5.51 -15.24
CA TYR A 341 -6.85 4.66 -14.10
C TYR A 341 -5.58 4.49 -13.29
N LEU A 342 -5.65 4.77 -11.99
CA LEU A 342 -4.65 4.36 -11.02
C LEU A 342 -5.08 3.03 -10.42
N LEU A 343 -4.24 2.01 -10.48
CA LEU A 343 -4.43 0.73 -9.82
C LEU A 343 -3.26 0.49 -8.88
N MET A 344 -3.57 0.14 -7.64
CA MET A 344 -2.60 -0.27 -6.64
C MET A 344 -3.04 -1.59 -6.01
N CYS A 345 -2.11 -2.50 -5.73
CA CYS A 345 -2.44 -3.76 -5.05
C CYS A 345 -1.27 -4.33 -4.25
N SER A 346 -1.60 -5.12 -3.21
CA SER A 346 -0.61 -5.90 -2.46
C SER A 346 -0.13 -7.11 -3.25
N ASP A 347 0.92 -7.74 -2.76
CA ASP A 347 1.61 -8.85 -3.42
C ASP A 347 0.75 -10.10 -3.57
N GLY A 348 -0.24 -10.29 -2.69
CA GLY A 348 -1.23 -11.36 -2.81
C GLY A 348 -2.00 -11.34 -4.14
N ILE A 349 -2.02 -10.21 -4.83
CA ILE A 349 -2.60 -10.06 -6.17
C ILE A 349 -1.50 -10.05 -7.24
N SER A 350 -0.50 -9.18 -7.10
CA SER A 350 0.53 -8.99 -8.13
C SER A 350 1.43 -10.21 -8.34
N ASN A 351 1.52 -11.11 -7.37
CA ASN A 351 2.27 -12.37 -7.50
C ASN A 351 1.62 -13.37 -8.47
N VAL A 352 0.31 -13.30 -8.68
CA VAL A 352 -0.46 -14.25 -9.51
C VAL A 352 -1.15 -13.60 -10.70
N CYS A 353 -1.32 -12.29 -10.69
CA CYS A 353 -1.89 -11.51 -11.77
C CYS A 353 -0.85 -10.51 -12.28
N ASN A 354 -0.31 -10.74 -13.47
CA ASN A 354 0.60 -9.78 -14.09
C ASN A 354 -0.13 -8.48 -14.51
N ILE A 355 0.63 -7.41 -14.77
CA ILE A 355 0.12 -6.08 -15.10
C ILE A 355 -0.87 -6.13 -16.27
N THR A 356 -0.55 -6.84 -17.34
CA THR A 356 -1.41 -6.98 -18.53
C THR A 356 -2.77 -7.59 -18.16
N LYS A 357 -2.78 -8.63 -17.33
CA LYS A 357 -4.01 -9.28 -16.88
C LYS A 357 -4.85 -8.34 -16.01
N LEU A 358 -4.22 -7.60 -15.09
CA LEU A 358 -4.89 -6.60 -14.26
C LEU A 358 -5.57 -5.53 -15.10
N VAL A 359 -4.86 -4.95 -16.07
CA VAL A 359 -5.40 -3.92 -16.97
C VAL A 359 -6.55 -4.47 -17.81
N ASN A 360 -6.42 -5.67 -18.36
CA ASN A 360 -7.50 -6.31 -19.14
C ASN A 360 -8.77 -6.54 -18.32
N LEU A 361 -8.65 -6.91 -17.04
CA LEU A 361 -9.80 -7.10 -16.16
C LEU A 361 -10.50 -5.78 -15.82
N VAL A 362 -9.76 -4.69 -15.69
CA VAL A 362 -10.35 -3.36 -15.53
C VAL A 362 -11.05 -2.92 -16.81
N GLN A 363 -10.43 -3.15 -17.97
CA GLN A 363 -10.99 -2.81 -19.28
C GLN A 363 -12.34 -3.46 -19.55
N ARG A 364 -12.46 -4.74 -19.23
CA ARG A 364 -13.71 -5.49 -19.44
C ARG A 364 -14.90 -4.93 -18.66
N ASN A 365 -14.62 -4.23 -17.57
CA ASN A 365 -15.61 -3.74 -16.62
C ASN A 365 -15.47 -2.23 -16.35
N GLU A 366 -15.02 -1.44 -17.33
CA GLU A 366 -14.72 0.01 -17.17
C GLU A 366 -15.86 0.82 -16.56
N GLN A 367 -17.12 0.45 -16.81
CA GLN A 367 -18.28 1.16 -16.28
C GLN A 367 -18.57 0.83 -14.81
N LEU A 368 -18.03 -0.30 -14.31
CA LEU A 368 -18.31 -0.84 -12.98
C LEU A 368 -17.00 -1.31 -12.32
N LEU A 369 -16.22 -0.37 -11.77
CA LEU A 369 -14.93 -0.68 -11.12
C LEU A 369 -15.04 -1.72 -10.02
N LEU A 370 -16.21 -1.84 -9.36
CA LEU A 370 -16.45 -2.88 -8.36
C LEU A 370 -16.43 -4.28 -8.96
N GLU A 371 -16.91 -4.46 -10.18
CA GLU A 371 -16.85 -5.73 -10.89
C GLU A 371 -15.41 -6.07 -11.26
N SER A 372 -14.61 -5.06 -11.66
CA SER A 372 -13.18 -5.23 -11.89
C SER A 372 -12.47 -5.74 -10.64
N VAL A 373 -12.68 -5.08 -9.51
CA VAL A 373 -12.14 -5.49 -8.20
C VAL A 373 -12.59 -6.90 -7.84
N THR A 374 -13.87 -7.22 -8.01
CA THR A 374 -14.43 -8.55 -7.72
C THR A 374 -13.80 -9.63 -8.58
N SER A 375 -13.64 -9.37 -9.88
CA SER A 375 -13.04 -10.29 -10.84
C SER A 375 -11.56 -10.54 -10.51
N ILE A 376 -10.80 -9.47 -10.24
CA ILE A 376 -9.37 -9.57 -9.89
C ILE A 376 -9.19 -10.39 -8.61
N LEU A 377 -9.95 -10.11 -7.54
CA LEU A 377 -9.86 -10.86 -6.29
C LEU A 377 -10.29 -12.33 -6.47
N GLY A 378 -11.33 -12.58 -7.26
CA GLY A 378 -11.81 -13.92 -7.57
C GLY A 378 -10.78 -14.74 -8.33
N GLU A 379 -10.17 -14.16 -9.37
CA GLU A 379 -9.12 -14.80 -10.14
C GLU A 379 -7.86 -15.04 -9.31
N SER A 380 -7.40 -14.03 -8.54
CA SER A 380 -6.24 -14.17 -7.65
C SER A 380 -6.46 -15.30 -6.66
N LYS A 381 -7.63 -15.34 -5.99
CA LYS A 381 -7.98 -16.45 -5.09
C LYS A 381 -7.92 -17.80 -5.79
N SER A 382 -8.41 -17.88 -7.03
CA SER A 382 -8.45 -19.15 -7.78
C SER A 382 -7.05 -19.70 -8.06
N MET A 383 -6.07 -18.83 -8.26
CA MET A 383 -4.67 -19.23 -8.49
C MET A 383 -4.02 -19.84 -7.24
N TYR A 384 -4.47 -19.48 -6.03
CA TYR A 384 -3.97 -20.05 -4.78
C TYR A 384 -4.69 -21.33 -4.33
N ARG A 385 -5.66 -21.85 -5.10
CA ARG A 385 -6.42 -23.05 -4.69
C ARG A 385 -5.56 -24.31 -4.48
N ALA A 386 -4.46 -24.42 -5.19
CA ALA A 386 -3.51 -25.53 -5.06
C ALA A 386 -2.51 -25.36 -3.91
N HIS A 387 -2.52 -24.20 -3.25
CA HIS A 387 -1.57 -23.86 -2.19
C HIS A 387 -2.25 -23.99 -0.83
N SER A 388 -1.51 -24.50 0.15
CA SER A 388 -1.95 -24.56 1.55
C SER A 388 -2.06 -23.18 2.21
N TYR A 389 -1.60 -22.15 1.54
CA TYR A 389 -1.50 -20.77 1.99
C TYR A 389 -2.09 -19.82 0.95
N THR A 390 -2.91 -18.89 1.40
CA THR A 390 -3.40 -17.77 0.59
C THR A 390 -2.99 -16.48 1.29
N PRO A 391 -2.27 -15.57 0.63
CA PRO A 391 -1.92 -14.29 1.22
C PRO A 391 -3.12 -13.37 1.40
N ASP A 392 -2.95 -12.33 2.21
CA ASP A 392 -3.86 -11.21 2.27
C ASP A 392 -3.90 -10.52 0.90
N MET A 393 -5.01 -9.90 0.52
CA MET A 393 -5.20 -9.29 -0.79
C MET A 393 -5.88 -7.95 -0.65
N THR A 394 -5.23 -6.91 -1.12
CA THR A 394 -5.78 -5.54 -1.17
C THR A 394 -5.61 -4.98 -2.56
N ILE A 395 -6.66 -4.40 -3.11
CA ILE A 395 -6.65 -3.69 -4.39
C ILE A 395 -7.47 -2.42 -4.32
N LEU A 396 -6.95 -1.39 -4.94
CA LEU A 396 -7.59 -0.09 -5.13
C LEU A 396 -7.54 0.28 -6.60
N ILE A 397 -8.66 0.72 -7.15
CA ILE A 397 -8.77 1.26 -8.51
C ILE A 397 -9.45 2.61 -8.45
N LYS A 398 -8.77 3.65 -8.92
CA LYS A 398 -9.28 5.03 -9.03
C LYS A 398 -9.34 5.44 -10.49
N GLU A 399 -10.51 5.85 -10.94
CA GLU A 399 -10.67 6.55 -12.22
C GLU A 399 -10.30 8.03 -12.02
N LEU A 400 -9.38 8.52 -12.84
CA LEU A 400 -8.93 9.91 -12.85
C LEU A 400 -9.54 10.62 -14.07
N LYS A 401 -10.44 11.56 -13.83
CA LYS A 401 -11.15 12.31 -14.87
C LYS A 401 -10.58 13.71 -15.02
N MET A 402 -10.90 14.36 -16.18
CA MET A 402 -10.53 15.75 -16.46
C MET A 402 -11.09 16.75 -15.43
N GLU A 403 -12.23 16.43 -14.82
CA GLU A 403 -12.89 17.26 -13.81
C GLU A 403 -12.16 17.23 -12.45
N ASP A 404 -11.22 16.30 -12.28
CA ASP A 404 -10.39 16.18 -11.08
C ASP A 404 -9.17 17.13 -11.10
N PHE A 405 -9.02 17.97 -12.17
CA PHE A 405 -7.83 18.81 -12.39
C PHE A 405 -8.08 20.31 -12.22
#